data_ba39d329cca99ebb4dc7af842ee25989
#
_entry.id   ba39d329cca99ebb4dc7af842ee25989
#
_cell.length_a   1.000
_cell.length_b   1.000
_cell.length_c   1.000
_cell.angle_alpha   90.00
_cell.angle_beta   90.00
_cell.angle_gamma   90.00
#
_symmetry.space_group_name_H-M   'P 1'
#
loop_
_entity.id
_entity.type
_entity.pdbx_description
1 polymer ?
#
loop_
_entity_poly.entity_id
_entity_poly.type
_entity_poly.pdbx_seq_one_letter_code
_entity_poly.pdbx_strand_id
1 'polypeptide(L)'
;MNIALFFVVLILSFALFPVPKVLKHTTALIVLAAGVAISSVWSIEALSGLSSELRLEGMIPLTGKPVIFAVDGLSAFFILVVNLTLLIGLLYAKGYLKQYYGSKNSLSFSLHYFSYLWLYFSMILVLIARDGLSFLIVWEIMALSSVMLVIFDAEEKSIMKT
;
A
#
# COMPACT_ATOMS: atom_id res chain seq x y z
N MET A 1 -17.77 5.65 3.56
CA MET A 1 -16.45 4.99 3.37
C MET A 1 -16.60 3.47 3.45
N ASN A 2 -16.24 2.71 2.42
CA ASN A 2 -16.29 1.24 2.43
C ASN A 2 -14.88 0.67 2.64
N ILE A 3 -14.40 0.63 3.89
CA ILE A 3 -13.06 0.15 4.24
C ILE A 3 -12.90 -1.36 4.03
N ALA A 4 -14.00 -2.14 4.11
CA ALA A 4 -13.96 -3.57 3.87
C ALA A 4 -13.49 -3.87 2.44
N LEU A 5 -13.96 -3.10 1.45
CA LEU A 5 -13.51 -3.23 0.07
C LEU A 5 -12.01 -2.91 -0.07
N PHE A 6 -11.51 -1.91 0.66
CA PHE A 6 -10.08 -1.57 0.67
C PHE A 6 -9.23 -2.72 1.25
N PHE A 7 -9.67 -3.36 2.33
CA PHE A 7 -9.00 -4.54 2.89
C PHE A 7 -9.06 -5.75 1.94
N VAL A 8 -10.16 -5.94 1.21
CA VAL A 8 -10.23 -6.99 0.18
C VAL A 8 -9.18 -6.75 -0.90
N VAL A 9 -9.02 -5.51 -1.38
CA VAL A 9 -7.99 -5.16 -2.36
C VAL A 9 -6.58 -5.35 -1.80
N LEU A 10 -6.36 -5.03 -0.52
CA LEU A 10 -5.09 -5.31 0.18
C LEU A 10 -4.79 -6.82 0.19
N ILE A 11 -5.78 -7.66 0.51
CA ILE A 11 -5.64 -9.13 0.50
C ILE A 11 -5.34 -9.64 -0.92
N LEU A 12 -5.91 -9.04 -1.95
CA LEU A 12 -5.61 -9.38 -3.35
C LEU A 12 -4.13 -9.19 -3.73
N SER A 13 -3.35 -8.41 -2.95
CA SER A 13 -1.90 -8.30 -3.16
C SER A 13 -1.17 -9.64 -3.04
N PHE A 14 -1.71 -10.61 -2.28
CA PHE A 14 -1.16 -11.96 -2.18
C PHE A 14 -1.25 -12.75 -3.49
N ALA A 15 -2.14 -12.36 -4.41
CA ALA A 15 -2.22 -12.96 -5.74
C ALA A 15 -0.95 -12.77 -6.59
N LEU A 16 -0.05 -11.86 -6.19
CA LEU A 16 1.26 -11.67 -6.85
C LEU A 16 2.19 -12.88 -6.76
N PHE A 17 2.02 -13.74 -5.76
CA PHE A 17 2.92 -14.89 -5.55
C PHE A 17 2.74 -15.98 -6.62
N PRO A 18 1.52 -16.46 -6.94
CA PRO A 18 1.31 -17.49 -7.96
C PRO A 18 1.40 -16.97 -9.40
N VAL A 19 1.35 -15.65 -9.63
CA VAL A 19 1.36 -15.05 -10.97
C VAL A 19 2.74 -15.19 -11.64
N PRO A 20 2.82 -15.52 -12.95
CA PRO A 20 4.08 -15.58 -13.68
C PRO A 20 4.76 -14.21 -13.75
N LYS A 21 6.11 -14.21 -13.79
CA LYS A 21 6.97 -13.02 -13.70
C LYS A 21 6.54 -11.88 -14.63
N VAL A 22 6.13 -12.21 -15.85
CA VAL A 22 5.74 -11.23 -16.89
C VAL A 22 4.47 -10.46 -16.51
N LEU A 23 3.52 -11.10 -15.82
CA LEU A 23 2.23 -10.51 -15.46
C LEU A 23 2.23 -9.78 -14.11
N LYS A 24 3.27 -9.96 -13.28
CA LYS A 24 3.32 -9.38 -11.92
C LYS A 24 3.14 -7.86 -11.91
N HIS A 25 3.77 -7.16 -12.85
CA HIS A 25 3.62 -5.71 -12.96
C HIS A 25 2.17 -5.32 -13.25
N THR A 26 1.52 -5.99 -14.20
CA THR A 26 0.12 -5.71 -14.57
C THR A 26 -0.82 -6.02 -13.40
N THR A 27 -0.59 -7.14 -12.69
CA THR A 27 -1.37 -7.49 -11.49
C THR A 27 -1.20 -6.44 -10.39
N ALA A 28 0.05 -6.02 -10.11
CA ALA A 28 0.33 -4.97 -9.14
C ALA A 28 -0.34 -3.64 -9.52
N LEU A 29 -0.33 -3.27 -10.81
CA LEU A 29 -0.97 -2.06 -11.31
C LEU A 29 -2.49 -2.10 -11.14
N ILE A 30 -3.13 -3.25 -11.41
CA ILE A 30 -4.58 -3.42 -11.22
C ILE A 30 -4.94 -3.28 -9.74
N VAL A 31 -4.20 -3.94 -8.85
CA VAL A 31 -4.44 -3.87 -7.39
C VAL A 31 -4.22 -2.45 -6.87
N LEU A 32 -3.14 -1.78 -7.29
CA LEU A 32 -2.89 -0.39 -6.91
C LEU A 32 -3.98 0.54 -7.44
N ALA A 33 -4.37 0.42 -8.71
CA ALA A 33 -5.40 1.26 -9.33
C ALA A 33 -6.76 1.10 -8.63
N ALA A 34 -7.11 -0.12 -8.21
CA ALA A 34 -8.31 -0.36 -7.41
C ALA A 34 -8.23 0.34 -6.04
N GLY A 35 -7.10 0.24 -5.34
CA GLY A 35 -6.88 0.96 -4.09
C GLY A 35 -6.95 2.49 -4.25
N VAL A 36 -6.31 3.02 -5.30
CA VAL A 36 -6.34 4.45 -5.67
C VAL A 36 -7.76 4.91 -5.96
N ALA A 37 -8.55 4.14 -6.71
CA ALA A 37 -9.94 4.50 -7.00
C ALA A 37 -10.79 4.59 -5.73
N ILE A 38 -10.67 3.59 -4.84
CA ILE A 38 -11.41 3.56 -3.56
C ILE A 38 -11.02 4.74 -2.66
N SER A 39 -9.73 4.96 -2.45
CA SER A 39 -9.23 6.02 -1.56
C SER A 39 -9.47 7.42 -2.13
N SER A 40 -9.49 7.58 -3.46
CA SER A 40 -9.85 8.85 -4.11
C SER A 40 -11.33 9.19 -3.91
N VAL A 41 -12.23 8.21 -3.94
CA VAL A 41 -13.66 8.43 -3.62
C VAL A 41 -13.79 8.96 -2.19
N TRP A 42 -13.10 8.36 -1.20
CA TRP A 42 -13.12 8.86 0.18
C TRP A 42 -12.61 10.30 0.30
N SER A 43 -11.56 10.63 -0.45
CA SER A 43 -10.99 11.97 -0.46
C SER A 43 -11.97 13.00 -1.05
N ILE A 44 -12.63 12.66 -2.15
CA ILE A 44 -13.63 13.55 -2.78
C ILE A 44 -14.83 13.74 -1.88
N GLU A 45 -15.34 12.67 -1.23
CA GLU A 45 -16.43 12.75 -0.26
C GLU A 45 -16.06 13.68 0.91
N ALA A 46 -14.86 13.52 1.49
CA ALA A 46 -14.41 14.35 2.60
C ALA A 46 -14.21 15.83 2.21
N LEU A 47 -13.66 16.10 1.03
CA LEU A 47 -13.48 17.47 0.53
C LEU A 47 -14.82 18.13 0.16
N SER A 48 -15.85 17.34 -0.15
CA SER A 48 -17.21 17.83 -0.39
C SER A 48 -18.00 18.12 0.92
N GLY A 49 -17.36 17.94 2.08
CA GLY A 49 -18.01 18.14 3.39
C GLY A 49 -18.80 16.92 3.89
N LEU A 50 -18.78 15.79 3.17
CA LEU A 50 -19.36 14.53 3.59
C LEU A 50 -18.32 13.75 4.40
N SER A 51 -18.15 14.08 5.68
CA SER A 51 -17.26 13.34 6.57
C SER A 51 -17.88 11.98 6.91
N SER A 52 -17.17 10.89 6.64
CA SER A 52 -17.56 9.54 7.04
C SER A 52 -16.54 8.96 8.01
N GLU A 53 -16.98 8.65 9.23
CA GLU A 53 -16.21 7.88 10.21
C GLU A 53 -16.62 6.41 10.13
N LEU A 54 -15.64 5.51 10.23
CA LEU A 54 -15.88 4.10 10.46
C LEU A 54 -15.35 3.72 11.83
N ARG A 55 -16.23 3.18 12.66
CA ARG A 55 -15.90 2.63 13.97
C ARG A 55 -15.99 1.11 13.91
N LEU A 56 -14.89 0.43 14.18
CA LEU A 56 -14.83 -1.03 14.29
C LEU A 56 -14.80 -1.39 15.77
N GLU A 57 -15.96 -1.81 16.30
CA GLU A 57 -16.07 -2.26 17.68
C GLU A 57 -15.48 -3.66 17.85
N GLY A 58 -14.71 -3.86 18.92
CA GLY A 58 -14.24 -5.20 19.31
C GLY A 58 -13.04 -5.75 18.55
N MET A 59 -12.41 -5.01 17.65
CA MET A 59 -11.32 -5.53 16.80
C MET A 59 -9.97 -5.62 17.51
N ILE A 60 -9.74 -4.90 18.61
CA ILE A 60 -8.52 -5.02 19.42
C ILE A 60 -8.89 -5.32 20.88
N PRO A 61 -8.79 -6.59 21.32
CA PRO A 61 -9.14 -6.99 22.70
C PRO A 61 -8.29 -6.31 23.79
N LEU A 62 -7.08 -5.83 23.44
CA LEU A 62 -6.10 -5.27 24.39
C LEU A 62 -6.51 -3.92 24.99
N THR A 63 -7.28 -3.10 24.29
CA THR A 63 -7.59 -1.73 24.75
C THR A 63 -9.05 -1.53 25.15
N GLY A 64 -9.95 -2.46 24.82
CA GLY A 64 -11.39 -2.30 25.06
C GLY A 64 -12.03 -1.11 24.33
N LYS A 65 -11.29 -0.43 23.45
CA LYS A 65 -11.73 0.74 22.68
C LYS A 65 -11.98 0.38 21.22
N PRO A 66 -12.96 1.02 20.55
CA PRO A 66 -13.16 0.81 19.11
C PRO A 66 -11.96 1.36 18.32
N VAL A 67 -11.62 0.68 17.23
CA VAL A 67 -10.70 1.21 16.22
C VAL A 67 -11.46 2.19 15.35
N ILE A 68 -10.94 3.39 15.19
CA ILE A 68 -11.60 4.47 14.45
C ILE A 68 -10.76 4.85 13.24
N PHE A 69 -11.37 4.77 12.06
CA PHE A 69 -10.83 5.30 10.82
C PHE A 69 -11.72 6.44 10.33
N ALA A 70 -11.12 7.58 10.02
CA ALA A 70 -11.84 8.74 9.50
C ALA A 70 -11.00 9.49 8.47
N VAL A 71 -11.66 10.03 7.45
CA VAL A 71 -11.04 10.90 6.45
C VAL A 71 -11.53 12.33 6.70
N ASP A 72 -10.61 13.21 7.08
CA ASP A 72 -10.84 14.66 7.14
C ASP A 72 -10.24 15.36 5.91
N GLY A 73 -10.44 16.66 5.78
CA GLY A 73 -9.94 17.44 4.65
C GLY A 73 -8.43 17.38 4.47
N LEU A 74 -7.66 17.33 5.58
CA LEU A 74 -6.21 17.21 5.54
C LEU A 74 -5.78 15.82 5.08
N SER A 75 -6.36 14.76 5.66
CA SER A 75 -6.12 13.38 5.23
C SER A 75 -6.48 13.19 3.76
N ALA A 76 -7.61 13.75 3.31
CA ALA A 76 -8.06 13.68 1.92
C ALA A 76 -7.04 14.29 0.96
N PHE A 77 -6.48 15.44 1.29
CA PHE A 77 -5.42 16.06 0.49
C PHE A 77 -4.18 15.14 0.39
N PHE A 78 -3.69 14.63 1.51
CA PHE A 78 -2.52 13.76 1.52
C PHE A 78 -2.79 12.43 0.83
N ILE A 79 -3.98 11.85 0.93
CA ILE A 79 -4.37 10.63 0.19
C ILE A 79 -4.22 10.87 -1.33
N LEU A 80 -4.70 12.01 -1.85
CA LEU A 80 -4.56 12.31 -3.27
C LEU A 80 -3.11 12.46 -3.71
N VAL A 81 -2.25 13.08 -2.88
CA VAL A 81 -0.81 13.20 -3.13
C VAL A 81 -0.15 11.82 -3.17
N VAL A 82 -0.44 10.96 -2.19
CA VAL A 82 0.07 9.57 -2.12
C VAL A 82 -0.39 8.76 -3.33
N ASN A 83 -1.68 8.86 -3.69
CA ASN A 83 -2.26 8.19 -4.85
C ASN A 83 -1.51 8.54 -6.13
N LEU A 84 -1.30 9.83 -6.38
CA LEU A 84 -0.60 10.31 -7.57
C LEU A 84 0.85 9.82 -7.59
N THR A 85 1.57 10.00 -6.47
CA THR A 85 3.00 9.69 -6.37
C THR A 85 3.25 8.20 -6.56
N LEU A 86 2.50 7.33 -5.88
CA LEU A 86 2.73 5.89 -5.95
C LEU A 86 2.20 5.29 -7.26
N LEU A 87 1.15 5.86 -7.85
CA LEU A 87 0.72 5.42 -9.18
C LEU A 87 1.80 5.71 -10.24
N ILE A 88 2.35 6.92 -10.26
CA ILE A 88 3.45 7.29 -11.17
C ILE A 88 4.69 6.44 -10.89
N GLY A 89 5.03 6.23 -9.62
CA GLY A 89 6.16 5.39 -9.20
C GLY A 89 6.05 3.97 -9.73
N LEU A 90 4.87 3.34 -9.64
CA LEU A 90 4.65 1.98 -10.16
C LEU A 90 4.73 1.93 -11.70
N LEU A 91 4.22 2.94 -12.40
CA LEU A 91 4.35 3.03 -13.86
C LEU A 91 5.82 3.11 -14.28
N TYR A 92 6.62 3.94 -13.57
CA TYR A 92 8.05 4.04 -13.80
C TYR A 92 8.81 2.73 -13.48
N ALA A 93 8.39 2.02 -12.43
CA ALA A 93 9.02 0.78 -11.99
C ALA A 93 9.08 -0.30 -13.09
N LYS A 94 8.16 -0.31 -14.06
CA LYS A 94 8.20 -1.23 -15.21
C LYS A 94 9.49 -1.11 -16.01
N GLY A 95 9.89 0.12 -16.31
CA GLY A 95 11.15 0.40 -17.03
C GLY A 95 12.37 0.06 -16.21
N TYR A 96 12.39 0.51 -14.96
CA TYR A 96 13.48 0.27 -14.01
C TYR A 96 13.71 -1.22 -13.73
N LEU A 97 12.67 -1.98 -13.48
CA LEU A 97 12.78 -3.41 -13.14
C LEU A 97 13.12 -4.30 -14.36
N LYS A 98 12.97 -3.80 -15.58
CA LYS A 98 13.28 -4.56 -16.80
C LYS A 98 14.74 -5.01 -16.85
N GLN A 99 15.67 -4.20 -16.35
CA GLN A 99 17.10 -4.53 -16.28
C GLN A 99 17.40 -5.76 -15.40
N TYR A 100 16.54 -6.03 -14.39
CA TYR A 100 16.72 -7.12 -13.44
C TYR A 100 16.05 -8.43 -13.85
N TYR A 101 15.38 -8.49 -15.02
CA TYR A 101 14.65 -9.67 -15.46
C TYR A 101 15.54 -10.89 -15.70
N GLY A 102 16.83 -10.68 -16.04
CA GLY A 102 17.81 -11.76 -16.24
C GLY A 102 18.50 -12.24 -14.95
N SER A 103 18.65 -11.35 -13.95
CA SER A 103 19.44 -11.62 -12.75
C SER A 103 18.62 -12.11 -11.55
N LYS A 104 17.38 -11.64 -11.38
CA LYS A 104 16.56 -11.95 -10.20
C LYS A 104 15.47 -13.00 -10.46
N ASN A 105 15.18 -13.78 -9.40
CA ASN A 105 14.15 -14.82 -9.42
C ASN A 105 12.72 -14.25 -9.40
N SER A 106 11.74 -15.08 -9.80
CA SER A 106 10.32 -14.70 -9.78
C SER A 106 9.84 -14.29 -8.38
N LEU A 107 10.34 -14.95 -7.31
CA LEU A 107 10.00 -14.62 -5.93
C LEU A 107 10.47 -13.22 -5.53
N SER A 108 11.67 -12.81 -5.93
CA SER A 108 12.18 -11.45 -5.65
C SER A 108 11.28 -10.37 -6.25
N PHE A 109 10.77 -10.59 -7.49
CA PHE A 109 9.79 -9.67 -8.09
C PHE A 109 8.44 -9.68 -7.35
N SER A 110 7.98 -10.84 -6.87
CA SER A 110 6.77 -10.88 -6.04
C SER A 110 6.94 -10.07 -4.77
N LEU A 111 8.04 -10.25 -4.06
CA LEU A 111 8.36 -9.53 -2.82
C LEU A 111 8.45 -8.01 -3.08
N HIS A 112 9.10 -7.59 -4.18
CA HIS A 112 9.19 -6.18 -4.53
C HIS A 112 7.82 -5.55 -4.76
N TYR A 113 6.98 -6.12 -5.63
CA TYR A 113 5.65 -5.57 -5.90
C TYR A 113 4.72 -5.69 -4.69
N PHE A 114 4.83 -6.77 -3.93
CA PHE A 114 4.08 -6.96 -2.70
C PHE A 114 4.43 -5.86 -1.68
N SER A 115 5.73 -5.63 -1.42
CA SER A 115 6.18 -4.57 -0.51
C SER A 115 5.76 -3.18 -0.98
N TYR A 116 5.76 -2.94 -2.30
CA TYR A 116 5.29 -1.68 -2.87
C TYR A 116 3.79 -1.45 -2.60
N LEU A 117 2.96 -2.48 -2.80
CA LEU A 117 1.53 -2.40 -2.51
C LEU A 117 1.28 -2.22 -1.00
N TRP A 118 2.01 -2.96 -0.15
CA TRP A 118 1.86 -2.83 1.30
C TRP A 118 2.31 -1.48 1.81
N LEU A 119 3.35 -0.89 1.21
CA LEU A 119 3.75 0.50 1.47
C LEU A 119 2.59 1.45 1.14
N TYR A 120 1.96 1.31 -0.03
CA TYR A 120 0.82 2.12 -0.43
C TYR A 120 -0.35 1.99 0.57
N PHE A 121 -0.80 0.76 0.84
CA PHE A 121 -1.94 0.53 1.72
C PHE A 121 -1.69 1.01 3.15
N SER A 122 -0.48 0.81 3.68
CA SER A 122 -0.12 1.30 5.00
C SER A 122 -0.07 2.83 5.05
N MET A 123 0.45 3.52 4.04
CA MET A 123 0.41 4.99 3.97
C MET A 123 -1.02 5.53 4.03
N ILE A 124 -1.95 4.94 3.26
CA ILE A 124 -3.36 5.34 3.31
C ILE A 124 -3.95 5.09 4.72
N LEU A 125 -3.70 3.91 5.30
CA LEU A 125 -4.21 3.57 6.64
C LEU A 125 -3.65 4.48 7.74
N VAL A 126 -2.36 4.87 7.67
CA VAL A 126 -1.76 5.85 8.60
C VAL A 126 -2.49 7.19 8.52
N LEU A 127 -2.85 7.65 7.33
CA LEU A 127 -3.54 8.93 7.14
C LEU A 127 -4.97 8.95 7.71
N ILE A 128 -5.62 7.80 7.81
CA ILE A 128 -7.01 7.70 8.25
C ILE A 128 -7.18 7.13 9.67
N ALA A 129 -6.13 6.56 10.28
CA ALA A 129 -6.17 6.05 11.65
C ALA A 129 -6.37 7.19 12.67
N ARG A 130 -7.32 7.01 13.59
CA ARG A 130 -7.67 8.01 14.64
C ARG A 130 -7.37 7.52 16.05
N ASP A 131 -6.87 6.32 16.21
CA ASP A 131 -6.40 5.79 17.49
C ASP A 131 -4.89 5.51 17.47
N GLY A 132 -4.22 5.74 18.59
CA GLY A 132 -2.75 5.64 18.67
C GLY A 132 -2.22 4.25 18.45
N LEU A 133 -2.94 3.20 18.85
CA LEU A 133 -2.48 1.83 18.68
C LEU A 133 -2.54 1.40 17.22
N SER A 134 -3.65 1.65 16.53
CA SER A 134 -3.79 1.36 15.10
C SER A 134 -2.78 2.14 14.28
N PHE A 135 -2.58 3.43 14.60
CA PHE A 135 -1.56 4.25 13.98
C PHE A 135 -0.16 3.62 14.09
N LEU A 136 0.25 3.22 15.29
CA LEU A 136 1.58 2.62 15.52
C LEU A 136 1.75 1.29 14.75
N ILE A 137 0.74 0.42 14.77
CA ILE A 137 0.80 -0.87 14.06
C ILE A 137 0.95 -0.64 12.55
N VAL A 138 0.14 0.23 11.99
CA VAL A 138 0.17 0.49 10.55
C VAL A 138 1.44 1.22 10.13
N TRP A 139 1.94 2.13 10.99
CA TRP A 139 3.22 2.82 10.77
C TRP A 139 4.40 1.84 10.76
N GLU A 140 4.40 0.84 11.64
CA GLU A 140 5.40 -0.23 11.64
C GLU A 140 5.36 -1.07 10.36
N ILE A 141 4.15 -1.42 9.88
CA ILE A 141 3.98 -2.12 8.60
C ILE A 141 4.54 -1.27 7.44
N MET A 142 4.31 0.03 7.45
CA MET A 142 4.85 0.97 6.47
C MET A 142 6.38 0.96 6.49
N ALA A 143 6.99 1.02 7.68
CA ALA A 143 8.44 0.99 7.84
C ALA A 143 9.05 -0.34 7.33
N LEU A 144 8.48 -1.48 7.70
CA LEU A 144 8.92 -2.79 7.23
C LEU A 144 8.81 -2.93 5.70
N SER A 145 7.72 -2.44 5.12
CA SER A 145 7.51 -2.47 3.67
C SER A 145 8.56 -1.65 2.92
N SER A 146 8.93 -0.48 3.45
CA SER A 146 9.98 0.36 2.87
C SER A 146 11.36 -0.29 2.96
N VAL A 147 11.69 -0.92 4.08
CA VAL A 147 12.96 -1.67 4.26
C VAL A 147 13.05 -2.81 3.26
N MET A 148 11.98 -3.57 3.04
CA MET A 148 11.95 -4.65 2.04
C MET A 148 12.23 -4.15 0.61
N LEU A 149 11.74 -2.95 0.26
CA LEU A 149 12.04 -2.33 -1.04
C LEU A 149 13.52 -1.96 -1.17
N VAL A 150 14.14 -1.43 -0.10
CA VAL A 150 15.56 -1.09 -0.07
C VAL A 150 16.45 -2.33 -0.18
N ILE A 151 16.10 -3.42 0.52
CA ILE A 151 16.84 -4.69 0.47
C ILE A 151 16.84 -5.25 -0.96
N PHE A 152 15.74 -5.15 -1.69
CA PHE A 152 15.67 -5.60 -3.09
C PHE A 152 16.77 -4.97 -3.96
N ASP A 153 17.07 -3.69 -3.74
CA ASP A 153 18.09 -2.95 -4.50
C ASP A 153 19.52 -3.20 -3.96
N ALA A 154 19.66 -3.39 -2.64
CA ALA A 154 20.94 -3.56 -1.97
C ALA A 154 21.64 -4.89 -2.30
N GLU A 155 20.88 -5.98 -2.49
CA GLU A 155 21.43 -7.29 -2.86
C GLU A 155 22.27 -7.24 -4.14
N GLU A 156 21.92 -6.38 -5.07
CA GLU A 156 22.61 -6.29 -6.35
C GLU A 156 23.90 -5.47 -6.28
N LYS A 157 23.93 -4.42 -5.48
CA LYS A 157 25.16 -3.63 -5.23
C LYS A 157 26.25 -4.46 -4.57
N SER A 158 25.87 -5.49 -3.83
CA SER A 158 26.79 -6.47 -3.23
C SER A 158 27.39 -7.41 -4.28
N ILE A 159 26.60 -7.88 -5.24
CA ILE A 159 27.02 -8.80 -6.30
C ILE A 159 27.93 -8.11 -7.32
N MET A 160 27.69 -6.84 -7.62
CA MET A 160 28.53 -6.08 -8.57
C MET A 160 29.88 -5.63 -8.00
N LYS A 161 30.13 -5.79 -6.70
CA LYS A 161 31.41 -5.47 -6.04
C LYS A 161 32.34 -6.66 -5.88
N THR A 162 31.92 -7.87 -6.28
CA THR A 162 32.73 -9.09 -6.28
C THR A 162 33.11 -9.46 -7.71
#